data_c2e42bfa73494e090a20e4914216e673
#
_entry.id   c2e42bfa73494e090a20e4914216e673
#
_cell.length_a   1.000
_cell.length_b   1.000
_cell.length_c   1.000
_cell.angle_alpha   90.00
_cell.angle_beta   90.00
_cell.angle_gamma   90.00
#
_symmetry.space_group_name_H-M   'P 1'
#
loop_
_entity.id
_entity.type
_entity.pdbx_description
1 polymer ?
#
loop_
_entity_poly.entity_id
_entity_poly.type
_entity_poly.pdbx_seq_one_letter_code
_entity_poly.pdbx_strand_id
1 'polypeptide(L)'
;GYGKELRDSVNQVYGAYVALSIRGEMLPNANCYMEIDDNTKDQWGIPVPKFHWKWSEHELNQINHGLATAKKLIETMGGYTLGDPPPPERAIKKGGEIIHEVGTTRMGSSAKDSVTNQHGQCWDSNNLFIMDGGIFASNPHKNCTLTIMTRTMRNASWLATELDRGAL
;
A
#
# COMPACT_ATOMS: atom_id res chain seq x y z
N GLY A 1 9.62 -12.68 32.98
CA GLY A 1 9.42 -12.96 34.41
C GLY A 1 8.17 -13.79 34.65
N TYR A 2 7.96 -14.20 35.89
CA TYR A 2 6.76 -14.93 36.34
C TYR A 2 6.43 -14.56 37.79
N GLY A 3 5.27 -15.00 38.29
CA GLY A 3 4.88 -14.79 39.68
C GLY A 3 4.60 -13.32 40.07
N LYS A 4 5.05 -12.91 41.26
CA LYS A 4 4.79 -11.59 41.79
C LYS A 4 5.45 -10.48 40.95
N GLU A 5 6.69 -10.68 40.52
CA GLU A 5 7.43 -9.70 39.71
C GLU A 5 6.72 -9.37 38.39
N LEU A 6 6.20 -10.39 37.70
CA LEU A 6 5.42 -10.18 36.49
C LEU A 6 4.16 -9.37 36.78
N ARG A 7 3.41 -9.70 37.83
CA ARG A 7 2.19 -8.98 38.21
C ARG A 7 2.48 -7.52 38.54
N ASP A 8 3.51 -7.28 39.31
CA ASP A 8 3.91 -5.92 39.72
C ASP A 8 4.32 -5.10 38.49
N SER A 9 5.11 -5.70 37.58
CA SER A 9 5.50 -5.08 36.31
C SER A 9 4.28 -4.79 35.42
N VAL A 10 3.37 -5.74 35.26
CA VAL A 10 2.14 -5.53 34.48
C VAL A 10 1.30 -4.40 35.08
N ASN A 11 1.10 -4.38 36.41
CA ASN A 11 0.34 -3.32 37.08
C ASN A 11 0.97 -1.94 36.90
N GLN A 12 2.29 -1.87 36.85
CA GLN A 12 3.04 -0.63 36.68
C GLN A 12 2.93 -0.10 35.24
N VAL A 13 2.96 -0.98 34.24
CA VAL A 13 3.05 -0.58 32.83
C VAL A 13 1.72 -0.65 32.10
N TYR A 14 0.72 -1.33 32.64
CA TYR A 14 -0.59 -1.46 32.00
C TYR A 14 -1.26 -0.10 31.80
N GLY A 15 -1.54 0.23 30.56
CA GLY A 15 -2.11 1.54 30.21
C GLY A 15 -1.11 2.71 30.19
N ALA A 16 0.17 2.46 30.54
CA ALA A 16 1.22 3.47 30.50
C ALA A 16 1.91 3.62 29.12
N TYR A 17 1.69 2.66 28.22
CA TYR A 17 2.27 2.70 26.88
C TYR A 17 1.26 3.19 25.86
N VAL A 18 1.73 4.05 24.96
CA VAL A 18 1.04 4.45 23.75
C VAL A 18 1.95 4.22 22.55
N ALA A 19 1.40 3.68 21.46
CA ALA A 19 2.11 3.51 20.22
C ALA A 19 1.47 4.40 19.14
N LEU A 20 2.30 5.14 18.42
CA LEU A 20 1.88 5.96 17.27
C LEU A 20 2.35 5.28 16.00
N SER A 21 1.40 4.97 15.12
CA SER A 21 1.68 4.42 13.80
C SER A 21 1.54 5.51 12.74
N ILE A 22 2.60 5.68 11.95
CA ILE A 22 2.64 6.67 10.87
C ILE A 22 2.17 5.98 9.60
N ARG A 23 1.25 6.63 8.88
CA ARG A 23 0.80 6.21 7.57
C ARG A 23 0.93 7.37 6.61
N GLY A 24 1.60 7.13 5.50
CA GLY A 24 1.84 8.13 4.46
C GLY A 24 1.30 7.67 3.11
N GLU A 25 1.35 8.55 2.15
CA GLU A 25 1.07 8.27 0.75
C GLU A 25 2.34 7.77 0.06
N MET A 26 2.19 6.79 -0.83
CA MET A 26 3.25 6.42 -1.77
C MET A 26 2.91 6.94 -3.14
N LEU A 27 3.83 7.71 -3.72
CA LEU A 27 3.71 8.17 -5.10
C LEU A 27 4.25 7.12 -6.08
N PRO A 28 3.59 6.94 -7.23
CA PRO A 28 4.09 6.05 -8.26
C PRO A 28 5.45 6.53 -8.77
N ASN A 29 6.37 5.60 -8.99
CA ASN A 29 7.67 5.90 -9.59
C ASN A 29 8.12 4.77 -10.52
N ALA A 30 8.98 5.09 -11.48
CA ALA A 30 9.44 4.15 -12.51
C ALA A 30 10.31 2.99 -11.96
N ASN A 31 10.79 3.08 -10.73
CA ASN A 31 11.56 2.02 -10.08
C ASN A 31 10.67 0.98 -9.38
N CYS A 32 9.35 1.22 -9.34
CA CYS A 32 8.35 0.30 -8.78
C CYS A 32 7.52 -0.25 -9.92
N TYR A 33 7.82 -1.47 -10.34
CA TYR A 33 7.13 -2.15 -11.43
C TYR A 33 7.13 -3.66 -11.23
N MET A 34 6.34 -4.35 -12.01
CA MET A 34 6.26 -5.81 -12.05
C MET A 34 6.61 -6.31 -13.46
N GLU A 35 7.35 -7.39 -13.49
CA GLU A 35 7.64 -8.15 -14.73
C GLU A 35 7.45 -9.65 -14.48
N ILE A 36 7.45 -10.44 -15.53
CA ILE A 36 7.48 -11.90 -15.41
C ILE A 36 8.92 -12.36 -15.27
N ASP A 37 9.19 -13.21 -14.28
CA ASP A 37 10.50 -13.86 -14.10
C ASP A 37 10.51 -15.22 -14.83
N ASP A 38 11.06 -15.25 -16.01
CA ASP A 38 11.16 -16.48 -16.81
C ASP A 38 12.07 -17.54 -16.19
N ASN A 39 12.95 -17.15 -15.26
CA ASN A 39 13.89 -18.07 -14.61
C ASN A 39 13.28 -18.76 -13.36
N THR A 40 12.23 -18.19 -12.79
CA THR A 40 11.55 -18.74 -11.60
C THR A 40 10.15 -19.19 -11.99
N LYS A 41 9.83 -20.45 -11.68
CA LYS A 41 8.53 -21.04 -11.97
C LYS A 41 7.88 -21.59 -10.72
N ASP A 42 6.56 -21.56 -10.70
CA ASP A 42 5.77 -22.18 -9.66
C ASP A 42 5.77 -23.73 -9.77
N GLN A 43 5.02 -24.40 -8.89
CA GLN A 43 4.93 -25.87 -8.88
C GLN A 43 4.29 -26.47 -10.15
N TRP A 44 3.63 -25.67 -10.99
CA TRP A 44 3.03 -26.10 -12.27
C TRP A 44 3.87 -25.69 -13.47
N GLY A 45 5.04 -25.10 -13.27
CA GLY A 45 5.94 -24.67 -14.33
C GLY A 45 5.57 -23.31 -14.95
N ILE A 46 4.70 -22.54 -14.31
CA ILE A 46 4.27 -21.21 -14.77
C ILE A 46 5.27 -20.16 -14.24
N PRO A 47 5.81 -19.27 -15.09
CA PRO A 47 6.65 -18.16 -14.66
C PRO A 47 5.94 -17.27 -13.64
N VAL A 48 6.66 -16.86 -12.60
CA VAL A 48 6.08 -16.05 -11.49
C VAL A 48 6.31 -14.56 -11.70
N PRO A 49 5.43 -13.69 -11.12
CA PRO A 49 5.67 -12.26 -11.10
C PRO A 49 6.90 -11.90 -10.25
N LYS A 50 7.70 -10.99 -10.74
CA LYS A 50 8.82 -10.38 -10.02
C LYS A 50 8.54 -8.91 -9.82
N PHE A 51 8.54 -8.49 -8.56
CA PHE A 51 8.28 -7.11 -8.16
C PHE A 51 9.59 -6.37 -7.91
N HIS A 52 9.72 -5.21 -8.54
CA HIS A 52 10.75 -4.24 -8.24
C HIS A 52 10.15 -3.17 -7.34
N TRP A 53 10.79 -2.93 -6.18
CA TRP A 53 10.27 -2.02 -5.17
C TRP A 53 11.38 -1.14 -4.63
N LYS A 54 11.12 0.17 -4.59
CA LYS A 54 12.04 1.13 -4.02
C LYS A 54 11.29 2.34 -3.46
N TRP A 55 11.51 2.63 -2.19
CA TRP A 55 11.06 3.88 -1.61
C TRP A 55 11.81 5.06 -2.22
N SER A 56 11.11 6.15 -2.49
CA SER A 56 11.70 7.41 -2.95
C SER A 56 12.06 8.31 -1.76
N GLU A 57 12.75 9.41 -2.03
CA GLU A 57 13.01 10.43 -1.01
C GLU A 57 11.72 11.01 -0.41
N HIS A 58 10.65 11.05 -1.19
CA HIS A 58 9.36 11.54 -0.72
C HIS A 58 8.84 10.71 0.47
N GLU A 59 8.82 9.39 0.36
CA GLU A 59 8.36 8.50 1.42
C GLU A 59 9.30 8.55 2.63
N LEU A 60 10.62 8.59 2.40
CA LEU A 60 11.60 8.72 3.49
C LEU A 60 11.45 10.04 4.25
N ASN A 61 11.19 11.14 3.54
CA ASN A 61 10.92 12.44 4.16
C ASN A 61 9.60 12.45 4.94
N GLN A 62 8.55 11.78 4.45
CA GLN A 62 7.30 11.61 5.20
C GLN A 62 7.54 10.87 6.52
N ILE A 63 8.33 9.80 6.52
CA ILE A 63 8.65 9.04 7.73
C ILE A 63 9.46 9.90 8.71
N ASN A 64 10.47 10.62 8.25
CA ASN A 64 11.23 11.56 9.09
C ASN A 64 10.33 12.57 9.78
N HIS A 65 9.47 13.24 9.02
CA HIS A 65 8.52 14.21 9.55
C HIS A 65 7.55 13.55 10.53
N GLY A 66 7.05 12.36 10.20
CA GLY A 66 6.14 11.61 11.03
C GLY A 66 6.75 11.18 12.37
N LEU A 67 7.99 10.69 12.37
CA LEU A 67 8.74 10.33 13.58
C LEU A 67 8.95 11.54 14.50
N ALA A 68 9.37 12.68 13.94
CA ALA A 68 9.53 13.92 14.68
C ALA A 68 8.19 14.40 15.28
N THR A 69 7.11 14.33 14.51
CA THR A 69 5.77 14.70 14.98
C THR A 69 5.27 13.76 16.08
N ALA A 70 5.46 12.45 15.92
CA ALA A 70 5.08 11.46 16.93
C ALA A 70 5.83 11.69 18.25
N LYS A 71 7.13 11.95 18.20
CA LYS A 71 7.94 12.29 19.37
C LYS A 71 7.39 13.53 20.06
N LYS A 72 7.16 14.62 19.32
CA LYS A 72 6.60 15.87 19.86
C LYS A 72 5.21 15.66 20.52
N LEU A 73 4.36 14.82 19.93
CA LEU A 73 3.05 14.49 20.51
C LEU A 73 3.21 13.77 21.84
N ILE A 74 4.06 12.76 21.94
CA ILE A 74 4.32 12.02 23.19
C ILE A 74 4.86 12.97 24.27
N GLU A 75 5.82 13.83 23.95
CA GLU A 75 6.38 14.82 24.87
C GLU A 75 5.32 15.83 25.34
N THR A 76 4.45 16.28 24.42
CA THR A 76 3.34 17.20 24.75
C THR A 76 2.31 16.55 25.68
N MET A 77 2.11 15.23 25.57
CA MET A 77 1.26 14.45 26.47
C MET A 77 1.90 14.17 27.84
N GLY A 78 3.12 14.63 28.08
CA GLY A 78 3.87 14.38 29.32
C GLY A 78 4.58 13.01 29.35
N GLY A 79 4.66 12.33 28.22
CA GLY A 79 5.35 11.07 28.07
C GLY A 79 6.81 11.22 27.56
N TYR A 80 7.47 10.10 27.38
CA TYR A 80 8.80 10.02 26.79
C TYR A 80 8.90 8.82 25.85
N THR A 81 9.82 8.89 24.89
CA THR A 81 10.06 7.79 23.95
C THR A 81 10.93 6.71 24.57
N LEU A 82 10.63 5.45 24.30
CA LEU A 82 11.47 4.31 24.69
C LEU A 82 12.58 4.11 23.67
N GLY A 83 13.72 4.75 23.90
CA GLY A 83 14.87 4.76 23.00
C GLY A 83 14.76 5.77 21.85
N ASP A 84 15.79 5.79 21.02
CA ASP A 84 15.82 6.65 19.84
C ASP A 84 15.02 6.05 18.68
N PRO A 85 14.34 6.88 17.89
CA PRO A 85 13.66 6.40 16.70
C PRO A 85 14.67 5.80 15.73
N PRO A 86 14.32 4.67 15.05
CA PRO A 86 15.20 4.10 14.05
C PRO A 86 15.37 5.06 12.86
N PRO A 87 16.46 4.95 12.08
CA PRO A 87 16.59 5.70 10.85
C PRO A 87 15.44 5.38 9.89
N PRO A 88 15.04 6.31 9.00
CA PRO A 88 13.84 6.18 8.16
C PRO A 88 13.76 4.88 7.38
N GLU A 89 14.88 4.42 6.84
CA GLU A 89 14.98 3.19 6.04
C GLU A 89 14.66 1.92 6.85
N ARG A 90 14.79 2.01 8.18
CA ARG A 90 14.46 0.92 9.12
C ARG A 90 13.07 1.10 9.77
N ALA A 91 12.56 2.32 9.74
CA ALA A 91 11.24 2.66 10.27
C ALA A 91 10.11 2.31 9.28
N ILE A 92 10.41 2.38 7.98
CA ILE A 92 9.45 2.08 6.91
C ILE A 92 9.47 0.58 6.57
N LYS A 93 8.29 0.02 6.30
CA LYS A 93 8.16 -1.39 5.89
C LYS A 93 8.67 -1.58 4.47
N LYS A 94 9.26 -2.75 4.19
CA LYS A 94 9.64 -3.13 2.84
C LYS A 94 8.42 -3.52 2.01
N GLY A 95 8.57 -3.51 0.68
CA GLY A 95 7.54 -4.03 -0.22
C GLY A 95 7.19 -5.48 0.13
N GLY A 96 5.90 -5.81 0.16
CA GLY A 96 5.39 -7.13 0.56
C GLY A 96 5.34 -7.41 2.07
N GLU A 97 5.81 -6.49 2.92
CA GLU A 97 5.75 -6.64 4.37
C GLU A 97 4.51 -5.99 5.01
N ILE A 98 3.67 -5.37 4.22
CA ILE A 98 2.46 -4.69 4.67
C ILE A 98 1.32 -4.96 3.69
N ILE A 99 0.14 -4.53 4.02
CA ILE A 99 -1.06 -4.56 3.18
C ILE A 99 -1.24 -3.23 2.43
N HIS A 100 -2.21 -3.19 1.50
CA HIS A 100 -2.59 -2.03 0.68
C HIS A 100 -1.66 -1.75 -0.50
N GLU A 101 -0.99 -2.78 -1.03
CA GLU A 101 -0.31 -2.67 -2.32
C GLU A 101 -1.34 -2.45 -3.43
N VAL A 102 -1.11 -1.42 -4.24
CA VAL A 102 -1.98 -1.01 -5.35
C VAL A 102 -1.15 -0.55 -6.53
N GLY A 103 -1.77 -0.30 -7.69
CA GLY A 103 -1.13 0.39 -8.80
C GLY A 103 -0.38 -0.50 -9.79
N THR A 104 -0.35 -1.83 -9.61
CA THR A 104 0.34 -2.75 -10.52
C THR A 104 -0.21 -2.67 -11.96
N THR A 105 -1.51 -2.42 -12.09
CA THR A 105 -2.23 -2.28 -13.36
C THR A 105 -2.89 -0.92 -13.47
N ARG A 106 -2.15 0.14 -13.06
CA ARG A 106 -2.70 1.47 -12.88
C ARG A 106 -3.48 1.96 -14.09
N MET A 107 -4.58 2.65 -13.83
CA MET A 107 -5.37 3.33 -14.85
C MET A 107 -4.74 4.65 -15.29
N GLY A 108 -5.05 5.04 -16.51
CA GLY A 108 -4.63 6.33 -17.06
C GLY A 108 -5.43 6.70 -18.30
N SER A 109 -4.99 7.75 -18.98
CA SER A 109 -5.60 8.27 -20.19
C SER A 109 -4.94 7.75 -21.47
N SER A 110 -3.85 7.00 -21.36
CA SER A 110 -3.06 6.53 -22.47
C SER A 110 -2.38 5.20 -22.19
N ALA A 111 -2.30 4.33 -23.18
CA ALA A 111 -1.52 3.08 -23.14
C ALA A 111 -0.01 3.30 -22.95
N LYS A 112 0.48 4.55 -23.13
CA LYS A 112 1.91 4.86 -22.98
C LYS A 112 2.36 4.91 -21.53
N ASP A 113 1.44 5.18 -20.61
CA ASP A 113 1.74 5.43 -19.19
C ASP A 113 0.82 4.68 -18.22
N SER A 114 -0.04 3.81 -18.74
CA SER A 114 -0.98 3.04 -17.94
C SER A 114 -1.28 1.67 -18.56
N VAL A 115 -1.79 0.76 -17.76
CA VAL A 115 -2.20 -0.59 -18.18
C VAL A 115 -3.68 -0.63 -18.53
N THR A 116 -4.50 0.15 -17.82
CA THR A 116 -5.95 0.21 -18.02
C THR A 116 -6.43 1.64 -18.28
N ASN A 117 -7.59 1.75 -18.91
CA ASN A 117 -8.31 3.00 -19.02
C ASN A 117 -9.10 3.32 -17.73
N GLN A 118 -9.83 4.43 -17.73
CA GLN A 118 -10.64 4.88 -16.59
C GLN A 118 -11.77 3.91 -16.17
N HIS A 119 -12.09 2.91 -16.97
CA HIS A 119 -13.08 1.88 -16.67
C HIS A 119 -12.47 0.53 -16.25
N GLY A 120 -11.14 0.50 -16.07
CA GLY A 120 -10.42 -0.72 -15.72
C GLY A 120 -10.21 -1.68 -16.89
N GLN A 121 -10.59 -1.29 -18.12
CA GLN A 121 -10.37 -2.07 -19.34
C GLN A 121 -8.90 -1.98 -19.75
N CYS A 122 -8.26 -3.12 -20.02
CA CYS A 122 -6.88 -3.16 -20.49
C CYS A 122 -6.75 -2.57 -21.90
N TRP A 123 -5.67 -1.83 -22.13
CA TRP A 123 -5.38 -1.26 -23.44
C TRP A 123 -5.07 -2.32 -24.50
N ASP A 124 -4.42 -3.40 -24.07
CA ASP A 124 -3.96 -4.48 -24.97
C ASP A 124 -5.02 -5.56 -25.20
N SER A 125 -6.14 -5.52 -24.45
CA SER A 125 -7.16 -6.57 -24.52
C SER A 125 -8.54 -6.00 -24.18
N ASN A 126 -9.38 -5.82 -25.19
CA ASN A 126 -10.69 -5.19 -25.06
C ASN A 126 -11.69 -5.95 -24.17
N ASN A 127 -11.47 -7.24 -23.97
CA ASN A 127 -12.33 -8.11 -23.14
C ASN A 127 -11.75 -8.40 -21.76
N LEU A 128 -10.67 -7.73 -21.35
CA LEU A 128 -10.03 -7.88 -20.05
C LEU A 128 -10.23 -6.62 -19.20
N PHE A 129 -10.81 -6.81 -18.01
CA PHE A 129 -11.12 -5.73 -17.07
C PHE A 129 -10.50 -6.03 -15.72
N ILE A 130 -9.86 -5.04 -15.12
CA ILE A 130 -9.31 -5.10 -13.77
C ILE A 130 -10.25 -4.37 -12.82
N MET A 131 -10.72 -5.07 -11.77
CA MET A 131 -11.75 -4.59 -10.85
C MET A 131 -11.27 -4.60 -9.39
N ASP A 132 -9.98 -4.36 -9.17
CA ASP A 132 -9.34 -4.35 -7.85
C ASP A 132 -8.49 -3.09 -7.62
N GLY A 133 -7.66 -3.08 -6.57
CA GLY A 133 -6.77 -1.97 -6.24
C GLY A 133 -5.61 -1.78 -7.21
N GLY A 134 -5.34 -2.76 -8.08
CA GLY A 134 -4.30 -2.66 -9.10
C GLY A 134 -4.46 -1.46 -10.03
N ILE A 135 -5.70 -1.01 -10.25
CA ILE A 135 -6.00 0.14 -11.13
C ILE A 135 -5.65 1.51 -10.51
N PHE A 136 -5.30 1.61 -9.24
CA PHE A 136 -5.02 2.90 -8.60
C PHE A 136 -3.74 3.52 -9.14
N ALA A 137 -3.75 4.85 -9.29
CA ALA A 137 -2.58 5.59 -9.74
C ALA A 137 -1.61 5.92 -8.59
N SER A 138 -2.09 5.95 -7.36
CA SER A 138 -1.28 6.14 -6.14
C SER A 138 -1.92 5.42 -4.96
N ASN A 139 -1.16 5.23 -3.88
CA ASN A 139 -1.67 4.64 -2.63
C ASN A 139 -1.82 5.73 -1.58
N PRO A 140 -3.06 6.11 -1.19
CA PRO A 140 -3.30 7.11 -0.15
C PRO A 140 -2.97 6.57 1.24
N HIS A 141 -2.83 7.48 2.21
CA HIS A 141 -2.60 7.14 3.63
C HIS A 141 -3.79 6.46 4.32
N LYS A 142 -4.97 6.41 3.70
CA LYS A 142 -6.19 5.77 4.23
C LYS A 142 -6.38 4.36 3.70
N ASN A 143 -7.18 3.57 4.41
CA ASN A 143 -7.59 2.25 3.96
C ASN A 143 -8.36 2.37 2.63
N CYS A 144 -7.94 1.60 1.62
CA CYS A 144 -8.40 1.76 0.25
C CYS A 144 -9.63 0.91 -0.12
N THR A 145 -10.06 -0.04 0.72
CA THR A 145 -11.09 -1.03 0.39
C THR A 145 -12.41 -0.41 -0.07
N LEU A 146 -12.91 0.62 0.62
CA LEU A 146 -14.16 1.28 0.22
C LEU A 146 -14.03 1.95 -1.16
N THR A 147 -12.88 2.54 -1.44
CA THR A 147 -12.59 3.15 -2.74
C THR A 147 -12.49 2.09 -3.84
N ILE A 148 -11.86 0.93 -3.56
CA ILE A 148 -11.84 -0.21 -4.48
C ILE A 148 -13.26 -0.64 -4.82
N MET A 149 -14.10 -0.88 -3.82
CA MET A 149 -15.50 -1.29 -4.02
C MET A 149 -16.27 -0.28 -4.85
N THR A 150 -16.16 1.01 -4.55
CA THR A 150 -16.83 2.08 -5.29
C THR A 150 -16.39 2.13 -6.75
N ARG A 151 -15.10 2.02 -7.00
CA ARG A 151 -14.55 1.98 -8.36
C ARG A 151 -15.02 0.74 -9.12
N THR A 152 -15.00 -0.41 -8.47
CA THR A 152 -15.47 -1.66 -9.06
C THR A 152 -16.96 -1.57 -9.43
N MET A 153 -17.81 -1.07 -8.55
CA MET A 153 -19.25 -0.86 -8.87
C MET A 153 -19.46 0.05 -10.06
N ARG A 154 -18.75 1.19 -10.09
CA ARG A 154 -18.82 2.13 -11.22
C ARG A 154 -18.40 1.46 -12.53
N ASN A 155 -17.28 0.75 -12.52
CA ASN A 155 -16.73 0.09 -13.71
C ASN A 155 -17.62 -1.07 -14.17
N ALA A 156 -18.15 -1.87 -13.25
CA ALA A 156 -19.09 -2.95 -13.56
C ALA A 156 -20.41 -2.43 -14.14
N SER A 157 -20.94 -1.32 -13.62
CA SER A 157 -22.16 -0.69 -14.18
C SER A 157 -21.93 -0.17 -15.60
N TRP A 158 -20.76 0.42 -15.85
CA TRP A 158 -20.38 0.83 -17.20
C TRP A 158 -20.26 -0.37 -18.13
N LEU A 159 -19.54 -1.42 -17.71
CA LEU A 159 -19.37 -2.66 -18.49
C LEU A 159 -20.70 -3.30 -18.85
N ALA A 160 -21.65 -3.41 -17.91
CA ALA A 160 -22.99 -3.93 -18.18
C ALA A 160 -23.70 -3.10 -19.25
N THR A 161 -23.62 -1.78 -19.16
CA THR A 161 -24.22 -0.89 -20.17
C THR A 161 -23.62 -1.08 -21.57
N GLU A 162 -22.30 -1.26 -21.67
CA GLU A 162 -21.65 -1.46 -22.96
C GLU A 162 -21.95 -2.84 -23.57
N LEU A 163 -22.07 -3.87 -22.72
CA LEU A 163 -22.50 -5.21 -23.14
C LEU A 163 -23.95 -5.19 -23.69
N ASP A 164 -24.85 -4.51 -23.00
CA ASP A 164 -26.27 -4.37 -23.45
C ASP A 164 -26.40 -3.62 -24.78
N ARG A 165 -25.42 -2.73 -25.08
CA ARG A 165 -25.35 -2.01 -26.37
C ARG A 165 -24.66 -2.79 -27.48
N GLY A 166 -24.04 -3.92 -27.17
CA GLY A 166 -23.21 -4.66 -28.10
C GLY A 166 -21.94 -3.92 -28.54
N ALA A 167 -21.40 -3.08 -27.64
CA ALA A 167 -20.23 -2.24 -27.93
C ALA A 167 -18.90 -2.90 -27.47
N LEU A 168 -18.97 -4.10 -26.87
CA LEU A 168 -17.83 -4.89 -26.40
C LEU A 168 -17.86 -6.29 -27.01
#